data_7e5fb07aeff41dc858e3018c3689178b
#
_entry.id   7e5fb07aeff41dc858e3018c3689178b
#
_cell.length_a   1.000
_cell.length_b   1.000
_cell.length_c   1.000
_cell.angle_alpha   90.00
_cell.angle_beta   90.00
_cell.angle_gamma   90.00
#
_symmetry.space_group_name_H-M   'P 1'
#
loop_
_entity.id
_entity.type
_entity.pdbx_description
1 polymer ?
#
loop_
_entity_poly.entity_id
_entity_poly.type
_entity_poly.pdbx_seq_one_letter_code
_entity_poly.pdbx_strand_id
1 'polypeptide(L)'
;MKRPSRDRLLDDFFRFLEFERNAARRTVENYQHALAEFRTAVPTPGWKELTADHFRRYLFAITKRGLARPTIRLHFAALRSFFKFLGQRHGLIVNSLKEVQLPKLEKKLPLVLTAQQIDELLGAPLRVERSKRAPVWMPARDAAILELFYSSGLRLAELVSLNVESVDPFTESVRVLGKGRKERIVPVGAPALLAIQKYRQEANVHSGPLFLSKVRKRIAHVNVGLVLRRYLPHTSIPVNVSPHKLRHSFATHLLDAGADLRSVQALLGHASLSTTQIYTHVTIERLKRAYDDAHPRA
;
A
#
# COMPACT_ATOMS: atom_id res chain seq x y z
N MET A 1 -7.64 -32.87 21.59
CA MET A 1 -7.70 -32.31 20.23
C MET A 1 -6.45 -32.75 19.45
N LYS A 2 -6.61 -33.58 18.39
CA LYS A 2 -5.52 -33.98 17.52
C LYS A 2 -4.99 -32.70 16.80
N ARG A 3 -3.68 -32.43 16.91
CA ARG A 3 -3.04 -31.41 16.07
C ARG A 3 -3.35 -31.71 14.59
N PRO A 4 -3.82 -30.74 13.79
CA PRO A 4 -4.06 -31.00 12.37
C PRO A 4 -2.77 -31.55 11.75
N SER A 5 -2.88 -32.64 11.00
CA SER A 5 -1.75 -33.24 10.30
C SER A 5 -1.14 -32.18 9.38
N ARG A 6 0.16 -32.00 9.51
CA ARG A 6 0.93 -31.03 8.73
C ARG A 6 0.79 -31.39 7.24
N ASP A 7 0.23 -30.48 6.46
CA ASP A 7 0.00 -30.69 5.02
C ASP A 7 1.31 -30.33 4.27
N ARG A 8 2.08 -31.35 3.90
CA ARG A 8 3.38 -31.20 3.22
C ARG A 8 3.29 -30.40 1.93
N LEU A 9 2.21 -30.54 1.18
CA LEU A 9 2.03 -29.80 -0.09
C LEU A 9 1.85 -28.30 0.14
N LEU A 10 1.16 -27.91 1.23
CA LEU A 10 1.06 -26.53 1.63
C LEU A 10 2.41 -25.98 2.10
N ASP A 11 3.14 -26.73 2.94
CA ASP A 11 4.46 -26.33 3.41
C ASP A 11 5.43 -26.11 2.23
N ASP A 12 5.45 -27.01 1.26
CA ASP A 12 6.28 -26.89 0.07
C ASP A 12 5.87 -25.69 -0.80
N PHE A 13 4.57 -25.45 -0.94
CA PHE A 13 4.08 -24.26 -1.65
C PHE A 13 4.50 -22.95 -0.99
N PHE A 14 4.42 -22.85 0.34
CA PHE A 14 4.83 -21.64 1.03
C PHE A 14 6.33 -21.41 0.95
N ARG A 15 7.15 -22.47 1.05
CA ARG A 15 8.59 -22.39 0.77
C ARG A 15 8.87 -21.92 -0.65
N PHE A 16 8.18 -22.46 -1.64
CA PHE A 16 8.30 -22.04 -3.04
C PHE A 16 7.98 -20.54 -3.19
N LEU A 17 6.91 -20.05 -2.54
CA LEU A 17 6.57 -18.63 -2.58
C LEU A 17 7.66 -17.75 -1.95
N GLU A 18 8.20 -18.18 -0.81
CA GLU A 18 9.19 -17.41 -0.05
C GLU A 18 10.55 -17.40 -0.75
N PHE A 19 11.08 -18.55 -1.08
CA PHE A 19 12.47 -18.71 -1.53
C PHE A 19 12.64 -18.64 -3.04
N GLU A 20 11.75 -19.23 -3.84
CA GLU A 20 11.91 -19.24 -5.30
C GLU A 20 11.19 -18.05 -5.97
N ARG A 21 9.98 -17.68 -5.47
CA ARG A 21 9.22 -16.57 -6.03
C ARG A 21 9.51 -15.24 -5.37
N ASN A 22 10.25 -15.23 -4.28
CA ASN A 22 10.56 -14.03 -3.47
C ASN A 22 9.29 -13.19 -3.23
N ALA A 23 8.19 -13.88 -2.87
CA ALA A 23 6.91 -13.26 -2.66
C ALA A 23 6.94 -12.37 -1.41
N ALA A 24 6.26 -11.22 -1.47
CA ALA A 24 6.18 -10.35 -0.31
C ALA A 24 5.53 -11.10 0.88
N ARG A 25 6.07 -10.93 2.09
CA ARG A 25 5.57 -11.55 3.32
C ARG A 25 4.04 -11.46 3.45
N ARG A 26 3.47 -10.29 3.15
CA ARG A 26 2.01 -10.08 3.19
C ARG A 26 1.25 -10.97 2.19
N THR A 27 1.83 -11.27 1.04
CA THR A 27 1.24 -12.17 0.05
C THR A 27 1.20 -13.59 0.59
N VAL A 28 2.30 -14.04 1.21
CA VAL A 28 2.39 -15.37 1.83
C VAL A 28 1.36 -15.50 2.96
N GLU A 29 1.31 -14.54 3.88
CA GLU A 29 0.32 -14.50 4.99
C GLU A 29 -1.12 -14.55 4.48
N ASN A 30 -1.44 -13.77 3.44
CA ASN A 30 -2.78 -13.77 2.84
C ASN A 30 -3.12 -15.13 2.19
N TYR A 31 -2.15 -15.76 1.53
CA TYR A 31 -2.35 -17.07 0.90
C TYR A 31 -2.46 -18.18 1.94
N GLN A 32 -1.66 -18.12 3.02
CA GLN A 32 -1.78 -19.04 4.16
C GLN A 32 -3.19 -18.98 4.76
N HIS A 33 -3.68 -17.76 5.03
CA HIS A 33 -5.03 -17.57 5.57
C HIS A 33 -6.11 -18.13 4.63
N ALA A 34 -6.04 -17.78 3.34
CA ALA A 34 -7.03 -18.21 2.35
C ALA A 34 -7.08 -19.74 2.17
N LEU A 35 -5.92 -20.41 2.13
CA LEU A 35 -5.82 -21.86 1.98
C LEU A 35 -6.22 -22.60 3.25
N ALA A 36 -5.88 -22.08 4.44
CA ALA A 36 -6.33 -22.62 5.71
C ALA A 36 -7.86 -22.53 5.85
N GLU A 37 -8.46 -21.41 5.47
CA GLU A 37 -9.90 -21.21 5.49
C GLU A 37 -10.61 -22.12 4.51
N PHE A 38 -10.05 -22.30 3.30
CA PHE A 38 -10.56 -23.28 2.33
C PHE A 38 -10.57 -24.70 2.91
N ARG A 39 -9.47 -25.15 3.52
CA ARG A 39 -9.37 -26.50 4.14
C ARG A 39 -10.36 -26.69 5.28
N THR A 40 -10.64 -25.65 6.04
CA THR A 40 -11.65 -25.68 7.11
C THR A 40 -13.06 -25.83 6.55
N ALA A 41 -13.38 -25.10 5.49
CA ALA A 41 -14.70 -25.07 4.88
C ALA A 41 -15.00 -26.30 4.01
N VAL A 42 -13.93 -26.91 3.45
CA VAL A 42 -14.02 -28.07 2.56
C VAL A 42 -13.11 -29.17 3.09
N PRO A 43 -13.56 -29.93 4.10
CA PRO A 43 -12.81 -31.02 4.70
C PRO A 43 -12.77 -32.22 3.76
N THR A 44 -11.91 -32.20 2.75
CA THR A 44 -11.70 -33.32 1.83
C THR A 44 -10.45 -34.10 2.21
N PRO A 45 -10.38 -35.39 1.91
CA PRO A 45 -9.20 -36.19 2.23
C PRO A 45 -7.98 -35.79 1.40
N GLY A 46 -8.12 -35.35 0.16
CA GLY A 46 -6.99 -35.02 -0.71
C GLY A 46 -7.21 -33.85 -1.65
N TRP A 47 -6.12 -33.17 -2.05
CA TRP A 47 -6.16 -32.09 -3.03
C TRP A 47 -6.48 -32.57 -4.45
N LYS A 48 -6.24 -33.87 -4.74
CA LYS A 48 -6.51 -34.51 -6.04
C LYS A 48 -8.00 -34.70 -6.31
N GLU A 49 -8.78 -34.88 -5.26
CA GLU A 49 -10.19 -35.26 -5.33
C GLU A 49 -11.14 -34.06 -5.38
N LEU A 50 -10.57 -32.85 -5.47
CA LEU A 50 -11.38 -31.64 -5.52
C LEU A 50 -12.06 -31.45 -6.87
N THR A 51 -13.39 -31.36 -6.83
CA THR A 51 -14.25 -31.09 -7.98
C THR A 51 -14.70 -29.64 -8.03
N ALA A 52 -15.30 -29.20 -9.12
CA ALA A 52 -15.88 -27.88 -9.26
C ALA A 52 -16.91 -27.56 -8.15
N ASP A 53 -17.65 -28.57 -7.68
CA ASP A 53 -18.65 -28.40 -6.62
C ASP A 53 -18.06 -28.09 -5.25
N HIS A 54 -16.87 -28.59 -4.96
CA HIS A 54 -16.14 -28.22 -3.75
C HIS A 54 -15.79 -26.72 -3.76
N PHE A 55 -15.32 -26.22 -4.87
CA PHE A 55 -15.00 -24.79 -5.03
C PHE A 55 -16.24 -23.91 -5.06
N ARG A 56 -17.35 -24.36 -5.68
CA ARG A 56 -18.64 -23.65 -5.67
C ARG A 56 -19.22 -23.58 -4.26
N ARG A 57 -19.20 -24.68 -3.50
CA ARG A 57 -19.62 -24.69 -2.08
C ARG A 57 -18.80 -23.73 -1.23
N TYR A 58 -17.49 -23.71 -1.43
CA TYR A 58 -16.63 -22.74 -0.75
C TYR A 58 -16.98 -21.30 -1.11
N LEU A 59 -17.13 -21.01 -2.41
CA LEU A 59 -17.55 -19.69 -2.88
C LEU A 59 -18.88 -19.26 -2.25
N PHE A 60 -19.85 -20.15 -2.22
CA PHE A 60 -21.15 -19.89 -1.58
C PHE A 60 -21.00 -19.60 -0.08
N ALA A 61 -20.22 -20.40 0.65
CA ALA A 61 -20.01 -20.24 2.07
C ALA A 61 -19.37 -18.88 2.44
N ILE A 62 -18.30 -18.48 1.73
CA ILE A 62 -17.63 -17.19 1.99
C ILE A 62 -18.46 -15.99 1.51
N THR A 63 -19.29 -16.16 0.48
CA THR A 63 -20.23 -15.15 0.03
C THR A 63 -21.36 -14.95 1.05
N LYS A 64 -21.93 -16.04 1.55
CA LYS A 64 -22.98 -16.03 2.61
C LYS A 64 -22.47 -15.36 3.89
N ARG A 65 -21.19 -15.51 4.22
CA ARG A 65 -20.54 -14.82 5.35
C ARG A 65 -20.29 -13.32 5.11
N GLY A 66 -20.62 -12.81 3.93
CA GLY A 66 -20.47 -11.38 3.60
C GLY A 66 -19.05 -10.95 3.27
N LEU A 67 -18.14 -11.86 2.86
CA LEU A 67 -16.82 -11.45 2.43
C LEU A 67 -16.90 -10.52 1.21
N ALA A 68 -16.12 -9.45 1.25
CA ALA A 68 -16.05 -8.50 0.12
C ALA A 68 -15.53 -9.20 -1.16
N ARG A 69 -16.10 -8.83 -2.32
CA ARG A 69 -15.70 -9.41 -3.62
C ARG A 69 -14.19 -9.41 -3.89
N PRO A 70 -13.41 -8.36 -3.53
CA PRO A 70 -11.93 -8.41 -3.66
C PRO A 70 -11.28 -9.50 -2.77
N THR A 71 -11.81 -9.72 -1.55
CA THR A 71 -11.31 -10.76 -0.64
C THR A 71 -11.62 -12.15 -1.20
N ILE A 72 -12.83 -12.38 -1.71
CA ILE A 72 -13.20 -13.63 -2.40
C ILE A 72 -12.23 -13.90 -3.55
N ARG A 73 -11.94 -12.91 -4.38
CA ARG A 73 -10.99 -13.06 -5.49
C ARG A 73 -9.57 -13.35 -5.02
N LEU A 74 -9.14 -12.78 -3.89
CA LEU A 74 -7.85 -13.09 -3.28
C LEU A 74 -7.77 -14.56 -2.85
N HIS A 75 -8.81 -15.10 -2.21
CA HIS A 75 -8.88 -16.51 -1.83
C HIS A 75 -8.76 -17.43 -3.06
N PHE A 76 -9.49 -17.12 -4.11
CA PHE A 76 -9.39 -17.89 -5.36
C PHE A 76 -8.07 -17.67 -6.12
N ALA A 77 -7.41 -16.53 -5.97
CA ALA A 77 -6.07 -16.33 -6.50
C ALA A 77 -5.04 -17.20 -5.75
N ALA A 78 -5.17 -17.34 -4.43
CA ALA A 78 -4.33 -18.25 -3.64
C ALA A 78 -4.53 -19.71 -4.08
N LEU A 79 -5.78 -20.15 -4.24
CA LEU A 79 -6.11 -21.49 -4.74
C LEU A 79 -5.52 -21.73 -6.14
N ARG A 80 -5.72 -20.79 -7.08
CA ARG A 80 -5.15 -20.92 -8.44
C ARG A 80 -3.62 -20.99 -8.42
N SER A 81 -2.98 -20.18 -7.58
CA SER A 81 -1.51 -20.21 -7.44
C SER A 81 -1.03 -21.54 -6.87
N PHE A 82 -1.72 -22.06 -5.87
CA PHE A 82 -1.41 -23.35 -5.27
C PHE A 82 -1.59 -24.52 -6.25
N PHE A 83 -2.72 -24.60 -6.95
CA PHE A 83 -2.94 -25.66 -7.94
C PHE A 83 -2.01 -25.57 -9.15
N LYS A 84 -1.61 -24.35 -9.53
CA LYS A 84 -0.55 -24.16 -10.54
C LYS A 84 0.78 -24.76 -10.06
N PHE A 85 1.15 -24.50 -8.81
CA PHE A 85 2.34 -25.08 -8.18
C PHE A 85 2.25 -26.61 -8.13
N LEU A 86 1.12 -27.17 -7.69
CA LEU A 86 0.90 -28.61 -7.64
C LEU A 86 1.04 -29.26 -9.04
N GLY A 87 0.49 -28.62 -10.07
CA GLY A 87 0.65 -29.08 -11.45
C GLY A 87 2.10 -29.09 -11.91
N GLN A 88 2.85 -28.04 -11.59
CA GLN A 88 4.24 -27.87 -12.04
C GLN A 88 5.25 -28.75 -11.29
N ARG A 89 5.04 -28.96 -9.97
CA ARG A 89 6.02 -29.63 -9.10
C ARG A 89 5.62 -31.06 -8.70
N HIS A 90 4.32 -31.35 -8.70
CA HIS A 90 3.80 -32.64 -8.22
C HIS A 90 2.94 -33.37 -9.25
N GLY A 91 2.84 -32.85 -10.49
CA GLY A 91 2.04 -33.45 -11.56
C GLY A 91 0.53 -33.50 -11.27
N LEU A 92 0.04 -32.73 -10.28
CA LEU A 92 -1.36 -32.71 -9.85
C LEU A 92 -2.15 -31.68 -10.63
N ILE A 93 -2.83 -32.08 -11.68
CA ILE A 93 -3.65 -31.19 -12.52
C ILE A 93 -5.09 -31.22 -12.04
N VAL A 94 -5.59 -30.09 -11.51
CA VAL A 94 -6.99 -29.90 -11.13
C VAL A 94 -7.59 -28.79 -12.00
N ASN A 95 -8.31 -29.16 -13.04
CA ASN A 95 -8.93 -28.21 -13.98
C ASN A 95 -10.24 -27.64 -13.48
N SER A 96 -10.92 -28.30 -12.55
CA SER A 96 -12.24 -27.93 -12.03
C SER A 96 -12.31 -26.53 -11.40
N LEU A 97 -11.18 -25.97 -10.93
CA LEU A 97 -11.13 -24.60 -10.41
C LEU A 97 -11.36 -23.53 -11.50
N LYS A 98 -11.06 -23.85 -12.77
CA LYS A 98 -11.29 -22.94 -13.91
C LYS A 98 -12.78 -22.77 -14.23
N GLU A 99 -13.61 -23.73 -13.86
CA GLU A 99 -15.06 -23.75 -14.10
C GLU A 99 -15.85 -22.84 -13.13
N VAL A 100 -15.18 -22.33 -12.10
CA VAL A 100 -15.84 -21.51 -11.09
C VAL A 100 -15.81 -20.03 -11.49
N GLN A 101 -17.01 -19.50 -11.76
CA GLN A 101 -17.19 -18.09 -12.06
C GLN A 101 -17.21 -17.28 -10.76
N LEU A 102 -16.28 -16.34 -10.65
CA LEU A 102 -16.21 -15.44 -9.49
C LEU A 102 -17.07 -14.18 -9.70
N PRO A 103 -17.59 -13.59 -8.62
CA PRO A 103 -18.33 -12.34 -8.70
C PRO A 103 -17.52 -11.26 -9.41
N LYS A 104 -18.17 -10.55 -10.35
CA LYS A 104 -17.55 -9.41 -11.03
C LYS A 104 -17.25 -8.31 -10.01
N LEU A 105 -16.05 -7.72 -10.11
CA LEU A 105 -15.74 -6.52 -9.33
C LEU A 105 -16.54 -5.34 -9.87
N GLU A 106 -17.18 -4.61 -8.99
CA GLU A 106 -17.73 -3.31 -9.37
C GLU A 106 -16.58 -2.36 -9.70
N LYS A 107 -16.59 -1.81 -10.89
CA LYS A 107 -15.71 -0.71 -11.26
C LYS A 107 -16.23 0.56 -10.59
N LYS A 108 -15.84 0.80 -9.34
CA LYS A 108 -16.07 2.10 -8.73
C LYS A 108 -15.18 3.11 -9.45
N LEU A 109 -15.76 4.22 -9.88
CA LEU A 109 -14.97 5.34 -10.40
C LEU A 109 -13.92 5.73 -9.34
N PRO A 110 -12.67 5.92 -9.76
CA PRO A 110 -11.65 6.36 -8.83
C PRO A 110 -12.05 7.72 -8.25
N LEU A 111 -12.08 7.82 -6.93
CA LEU A 111 -12.32 9.09 -6.26
C LEU A 111 -11.04 9.91 -6.32
N VAL A 112 -11.07 11.03 -7.01
CA VAL A 112 -10.02 12.05 -7.01
C VAL A 112 -10.52 13.18 -6.11
N LEU A 113 -9.69 13.63 -5.17
CA LEU A 113 -10.01 14.76 -4.29
C LEU A 113 -9.74 16.06 -5.04
N THR A 114 -10.59 17.07 -4.87
CA THR A 114 -10.33 18.40 -5.40
C THR A 114 -9.17 19.09 -4.66
N ALA A 115 -8.58 20.14 -5.25
CA ALA A 115 -7.52 20.93 -4.61
C ALA A 115 -8.01 21.48 -3.25
N GLN A 116 -9.22 22.01 -3.19
CA GLN A 116 -9.82 22.50 -1.95
C GLN A 116 -9.94 21.42 -0.88
N GLN A 117 -10.39 20.21 -1.24
CA GLN A 117 -10.48 19.07 -0.33
C GLN A 117 -9.11 18.64 0.20
N ILE A 118 -8.09 18.69 -0.65
CA ILE A 118 -6.71 18.44 -0.24
C ILE A 118 -6.27 19.49 0.80
N ASP A 119 -6.46 20.77 0.52
CA ASP A 119 -6.08 21.84 1.45
C ASP A 119 -6.82 21.75 2.80
N GLU A 120 -8.09 21.41 2.78
CA GLU A 120 -8.85 21.12 3.99
C GLU A 120 -8.23 19.98 4.80
N LEU A 121 -7.85 18.89 4.13
CA LEU A 121 -7.28 17.70 4.78
C LEU A 121 -5.88 17.98 5.34
N LEU A 122 -5.02 18.64 4.56
CA LEU A 122 -3.64 18.93 4.95
C LEU A 122 -3.59 19.92 6.12
N GLY A 123 -4.51 20.90 6.16
CA GLY A 123 -4.61 21.86 7.26
C GLY A 123 -5.35 21.33 8.50
N ALA A 124 -6.13 20.26 8.40
CA ALA A 124 -6.95 19.76 9.49
C ALA A 124 -6.18 19.41 10.77
N PRO A 125 -4.97 18.78 10.73
CA PRO A 125 -4.24 18.45 11.94
C PRO A 125 -3.90 19.64 12.83
N LEU A 126 -3.70 20.82 12.24
CA LEU A 126 -3.35 22.03 12.97
C LEU A 126 -4.58 22.84 13.44
N ARG A 127 -5.76 22.57 12.86
CA ARG A 127 -7.04 23.23 13.21
C ARG A 127 -7.84 22.44 14.24
N VAL A 128 -7.77 21.12 14.20
CA VAL A 128 -8.54 20.24 15.08
C VAL A 128 -7.90 20.18 16.46
N GLU A 129 -8.71 20.36 17.49
CA GLU A 129 -8.23 20.31 18.87
C GLU A 129 -7.58 18.94 19.18
N ARG A 130 -6.41 19.01 19.76
CA ARG A 130 -5.65 17.84 20.16
C ARG A 130 -6.27 17.20 21.41
N SER A 131 -6.46 15.88 21.39
CA SER A 131 -6.82 15.15 22.61
C SER A 131 -5.80 15.40 23.74
N LYS A 132 -6.27 15.68 24.95
CA LYS A 132 -5.44 15.90 26.14
C LYS A 132 -4.42 14.78 26.42
N ARG A 133 -4.74 13.55 26.03
CA ARG A 133 -3.87 12.35 26.18
C ARG A 133 -2.87 12.15 25.03
N ALA A 134 -2.93 12.98 24.00
CA ALA A 134 -2.01 12.88 22.88
C ALA A 134 -0.76 13.75 23.13
N PRO A 135 0.45 13.32 22.70
CA PRO A 135 1.63 14.17 22.76
C PRO A 135 1.43 15.51 22.05
N VAL A 136 2.08 16.56 22.56
CA VAL A 136 1.95 17.94 22.02
C VAL A 136 2.35 17.98 20.53
N TRP A 137 3.41 17.29 20.16
CA TRP A 137 3.93 17.23 18.79
C TRP A 137 3.09 16.42 17.80
N MET A 138 2.02 15.75 18.25
CA MET A 138 1.25 14.85 17.37
C MET A 138 0.54 15.58 16.22
N PRO A 139 -0.07 16.76 16.40
CA PRO A 139 -0.66 17.49 15.28
C PRO A 139 0.37 17.87 14.21
N ALA A 140 1.55 18.33 14.61
CA ALA A 140 2.64 18.64 13.68
C ALA A 140 3.13 17.41 12.92
N ARG A 141 3.24 16.25 13.61
CA ARG A 141 3.54 14.99 12.95
C ARG A 141 2.49 14.61 11.91
N ASP A 142 1.23 14.70 12.29
CA ASP A 142 0.13 14.27 11.43
C ASP A 142 0.04 15.19 10.20
N ALA A 143 0.27 16.51 10.37
CA ALA A 143 0.39 17.45 9.27
C ALA A 143 1.57 17.09 8.34
N ALA A 144 2.76 16.85 8.90
CA ALA A 144 3.94 16.45 8.12
C ALA A 144 3.73 15.14 7.34
N ILE A 145 3.02 14.16 7.93
CA ILE A 145 2.65 12.91 7.25
C ILE A 145 1.76 13.19 6.05
N LEU A 146 0.71 14.00 6.21
CA LEU A 146 -0.24 14.29 5.13
C LEU A 146 0.38 15.14 4.04
N GLU A 147 1.14 16.19 4.39
CA GLU A 147 1.87 17.03 3.45
C GLU A 147 2.86 16.21 2.62
N LEU A 148 3.72 15.43 3.26
CA LEU A 148 4.68 14.59 2.55
C LEU A 148 4.00 13.57 1.66
N PHE A 149 2.90 12.98 2.14
CA PHE A 149 2.17 11.97 1.39
C PHE A 149 1.59 12.52 0.09
N TYR A 150 0.99 13.70 0.16
CA TYR A 150 0.42 14.37 -1.01
C TYR A 150 1.51 14.98 -1.90
N SER A 151 2.51 15.62 -1.33
CA SER A 151 3.61 16.23 -2.08
C SER A 151 4.43 15.22 -2.90
N SER A 152 4.69 14.04 -2.37
CA SER A 152 5.60 13.06 -2.98
C SER A 152 4.91 11.87 -3.64
N GLY A 153 3.62 11.67 -3.40
CA GLY A 153 2.89 10.50 -3.89
C GLY A 153 3.50 9.15 -3.46
N LEU A 154 4.18 9.08 -2.33
CA LEU A 154 4.81 7.87 -1.82
C LEU A 154 3.82 6.73 -1.59
N ARG A 155 4.30 5.47 -1.64
CA ARG A 155 3.53 4.35 -1.09
C ARG A 155 3.54 4.41 0.43
N LEU A 156 2.46 3.94 1.06
CA LEU A 156 2.37 3.92 2.53
C LEU A 156 3.57 3.21 3.19
N ALA A 157 4.04 2.11 2.61
CA ALA A 157 5.21 1.39 3.12
C ALA A 157 6.50 2.21 3.00
N GLU A 158 6.65 2.96 1.93
CA GLU A 158 7.79 3.86 1.72
C GLU A 158 7.79 4.98 2.76
N LEU A 159 6.66 5.67 2.95
CA LEU A 159 6.52 6.74 3.95
C LEU A 159 6.86 6.25 5.37
N VAL A 160 6.33 5.10 5.77
CA VAL A 160 6.58 4.53 7.10
C VAL A 160 8.03 4.11 7.30
N SER A 161 8.73 3.72 6.23
CA SER A 161 10.13 3.28 6.29
C SER A 161 11.14 4.41 6.35
N LEU A 162 10.73 5.67 6.07
CA LEU A 162 11.64 6.81 6.04
C LEU A 162 12.38 7.01 7.37
N ASN A 163 13.64 7.39 7.23
CA ASN A 163 14.46 7.93 8.29
C ASN A 163 14.62 9.44 8.11
N VAL A 164 15.13 10.10 9.12
CA VAL A 164 15.48 11.54 9.06
C VAL A 164 16.45 11.80 7.90
N GLU A 165 17.43 10.93 7.74
CA GLU A 165 18.48 11.00 6.73
C GLU A 165 17.97 10.73 5.31
N SER A 166 16.72 10.27 5.19
CA SER A 166 16.08 10.08 3.87
C SER A 166 15.60 11.39 3.26
N VAL A 167 15.45 12.45 4.06
CA VAL A 167 14.97 13.77 3.63
C VAL A 167 16.13 14.70 3.42
N ASP A 168 16.27 15.20 2.22
CA ASP A 168 17.27 16.22 1.88
C ASP A 168 16.57 17.56 1.61
N PRO A 169 16.67 18.53 2.56
CA PRO A 169 16.04 19.83 2.39
C PRO A 169 16.75 20.73 1.36
N PHE A 170 18.03 20.46 1.04
CA PHE A 170 18.78 21.26 0.08
C PHE A 170 18.42 20.93 -1.37
N THR A 171 18.24 19.63 -1.64
CA THR A 171 17.79 19.16 -2.95
C THR A 171 16.28 19.06 -3.07
N GLU A 172 15.54 19.40 -2.00
CA GLU A 172 14.09 19.30 -1.90
C GLU A 172 13.59 17.92 -2.33
N SER A 173 14.17 16.89 -1.75
CA SER A 173 13.90 15.51 -2.16
C SER A 173 13.87 14.53 -1.02
N VAL A 174 13.27 13.38 -1.30
CA VAL A 174 13.25 12.23 -0.38
C VAL A 174 13.76 10.99 -1.10
N ARG A 175 14.71 10.30 -0.48
CA ARG A 175 15.21 9.02 -0.93
C ARG A 175 14.36 7.89 -0.38
N VAL A 176 13.82 7.04 -1.27
CA VAL A 176 12.94 5.93 -0.90
C VAL A 176 13.43 4.61 -1.44
N LEU A 177 13.22 3.55 -0.67
CA LEU A 177 13.48 2.16 -1.06
C LEU A 177 12.21 1.56 -1.65
N GLY A 178 12.24 1.26 -2.95
CA GLY A 178 11.15 0.59 -3.66
C GLY A 178 11.21 -0.94 -3.55
N LYS A 179 10.33 -1.60 -4.29
CA LYS A 179 10.29 -3.07 -4.40
C LYS A 179 11.64 -3.58 -4.95
N GLY A 180 12.20 -4.60 -4.30
CA GLY A 180 13.50 -5.18 -4.67
C GLY A 180 14.71 -4.35 -4.21
N ARG A 181 14.54 -3.50 -3.17
CA ARG A 181 15.61 -2.62 -2.63
C ARG A 181 16.20 -1.63 -3.64
N LYS A 182 15.46 -1.31 -4.70
CA LYS A 182 15.88 -0.24 -5.62
C LYS A 182 15.58 1.11 -4.99
N GLU A 183 16.59 1.96 -4.88
CA GLU A 183 16.44 3.33 -4.41
C GLU A 183 15.92 4.21 -5.55
N ARG A 184 15.10 5.20 -5.20
CA ARG A 184 14.76 6.32 -6.06
C ARG A 184 14.64 7.60 -5.25
N ILE A 185 14.90 8.71 -5.91
CA ILE A 185 14.72 10.05 -5.37
C ILE A 185 13.37 10.57 -5.85
N VAL A 186 12.62 11.20 -4.95
CA VAL A 186 11.31 11.80 -5.24
C VAL A 186 11.35 13.26 -4.79
N PRO A 187 11.00 14.22 -5.65
CA PRO A 187 10.92 15.64 -5.27
C PRO A 187 9.84 15.85 -4.21
N VAL A 188 10.03 16.86 -3.38
CA VAL A 188 9.13 17.21 -2.27
C VAL A 188 9.03 18.73 -2.21
N GLY A 189 7.81 19.27 -2.23
CA GLY A 189 7.56 20.70 -2.15
C GLY A 189 7.90 21.32 -0.80
N ALA A 190 8.17 22.61 -0.82
CA ALA A 190 8.52 23.40 0.36
C ALA A 190 7.53 23.27 1.53
N PRO A 191 6.19 23.24 1.34
CA PRO A 191 5.24 23.07 2.45
C PRO A 191 5.46 21.76 3.21
N ALA A 192 5.78 20.65 2.54
CA ALA A 192 6.03 19.37 3.20
C ALA A 192 7.35 19.39 3.97
N LEU A 193 8.39 20.03 3.46
CA LEU A 193 9.67 20.18 4.15
C LEU A 193 9.53 21.03 5.41
N LEU A 194 8.80 22.14 5.34
CA LEU A 194 8.49 23.00 6.48
C LEU A 194 7.67 22.25 7.56
N ALA A 195 6.68 21.47 7.15
CA ALA A 195 5.89 20.65 8.06
C ALA A 195 6.75 19.58 8.76
N ILE A 196 7.66 18.93 8.02
CA ILE A 196 8.62 17.95 8.57
C ILE A 196 9.55 18.64 9.56
N GLN A 197 10.11 19.81 9.22
CA GLN A 197 11.01 20.56 10.08
C GLN A 197 10.31 20.93 11.40
N LYS A 198 9.11 21.50 11.34
CA LYS A 198 8.29 21.85 12.50
C LYS A 198 8.05 20.63 13.38
N TYR A 199 7.60 19.52 12.80
CA TYR A 199 7.37 18.28 13.53
C TYR A 199 8.65 17.78 14.22
N ARG A 200 9.79 17.76 13.52
CA ARG A 200 11.06 17.30 14.08
C ARG A 200 11.50 18.16 15.26
N GLN A 201 11.32 19.48 15.20
CA GLN A 201 11.62 20.39 16.28
C GLN A 201 10.71 20.11 17.51
N GLU A 202 9.38 20.07 17.31
CA GLU A 202 8.43 19.84 18.39
C GLU A 202 8.57 18.45 19.05
N ALA A 203 8.90 17.43 18.26
CA ALA A 203 9.05 16.07 18.73
C ALA A 203 10.48 15.70 19.15
N ASN A 204 11.46 16.60 19.00
CA ASN A 204 12.87 16.37 19.26
C ASN A 204 13.38 15.13 18.52
N VAL A 205 13.24 15.12 17.16
CA VAL A 205 13.63 14.01 16.28
C VAL A 205 14.81 14.43 15.42
N HIS A 206 15.99 13.91 15.73
CA HIS A 206 17.25 14.30 15.06
C HIS A 206 17.79 13.20 14.14
N SER A 207 17.53 11.94 14.44
CA SER A 207 18.02 10.78 13.67
C SER A 207 17.06 9.60 13.74
N GLY A 208 17.31 8.56 12.93
CA GLY A 208 16.52 7.34 12.90
C GLY A 208 15.13 7.52 12.26
N PRO A 209 14.09 6.84 12.75
CA PRO A 209 12.76 6.89 12.12
C PRO A 209 12.21 8.30 12.02
N LEU A 210 11.85 8.73 10.80
CA LEU A 210 11.31 10.07 10.58
C LEU A 210 10.00 10.28 11.35
N PHE A 211 9.04 9.36 11.22
CA PHE A 211 7.75 9.48 11.89
C PHE A 211 7.62 8.54 13.08
N LEU A 212 7.29 9.10 14.24
CA LEU A 212 7.17 8.37 15.49
C LEU A 212 5.72 8.09 15.88
N SER A 213 5.50 6.92 16.49
CA SER A 213 4.28 6.58 17.22
C SER A 213 4.23 7.29 18.58
N LYS A 214 3.09 7.22 19.28
CA LYS A 214 2.93 7.77 20.63
C LYS A 214 4.00 7.29 21.62
N VAL A 215 4.50 6.08 21.43
CA VAL A 215 5.53 5.46 22.27
C VAL A 215 6.93 5.64 21.70
N ARG A 216 7.13 6.65 20.86
CA ARG A 216 8.41 7.05 20.26
C ARG A 216 9.15 5.94 19.48
N LYS A 217 8.42 4.96 18.95
CA LYS A 217 8.92 3.96 17.98
C LYS A 217 8.48 4.36 16.58
N ARG A 218 9.09 3.77 15.54
CA ARG A 218 8.65 3.95 14.15
C ARG A 218 7.14 3.78 14.04
N ILE A 219 6.49 4.70 13.32
CA ILE A 219 5.05 4.63 13.07
C ILE A 219 4.69 3.38 12.26
N ALA A 220 3.61 2.69 12.64
CA ALA A 220 3.11 1.54 11.88
C ALA A 220 2.13 1.97 10.77
N HIS A 221 2.00 1.16 9.73
CA HIS A 221 1.07 1.38 8.60
C HIS A 221 -0.35 1.69 9.06
N VAL A 222 -0.84 0.94 10.06
CA VAL A 222 -2.19 1.13 10.61
C VAL A 222 -2.38 2.51 11.20
N ASN A 223 -1.35 3.08 11.82
CA ASN A 223 -1.42 4.39 12.47
C ASN A 223 -1.56 5.53 11.44
N VAL A 224 -0.93 5.42 10.27
CA VAL A 224 -1.13 6.40 9.18
C VAL A 224 -2.57 6.36 8.66
N GLY A 225 -3.17 5.17 8.55
CA GLY A 225 -4.60 5.05 8.26
C GLY A 225 -5.50 5.68 9.33
N LEU A 226 -5.09 5.62 10.60
CA LEU A 226 -5.80 6.28 11.70
C LEU A 226 -5.65 7.81 11.67
N VAL A 227 -4.51 8.35 11.18
CA VAL A 227 -4.34 9.78 10.94
C VAL A 227 -5.43 10.27 9.98
N LEU A 228 -5.57 9.66 8.81
CA LEU A 228 -6.62 10.02 7.86
C LEU A 228 -8.01 9.95 8.48
N ARG A 229 -8.36 8.84 9.13
CA ARG A 229 -9.67 8.65 9.77
C ARG A 229 -9.98 9.70 10.84
N ARG A 230 -8.96 10.22 11.51
CA ARG A 230 -9.12 11.27 12.54
C ARG A 230 -9.55 12.58 11.93
N TYR A 231 -8.98 12.97 10.80
CA TYR A 231 -9.16 14.30 10.23
C TYR A 231 -10.23 14.38 9.15
N LEU A 232 -10.54 13.29 8.47
CA LEU A 232 -11.61 13.25 7.46
C LEU A 232 -12.96 13.80 7.94
N PRO A 233 -13.45 13.51 9.17
CA PRO A 233 -14.73 14.07 9.63
C PRO A 233 -14.74 15.60 9.78
N HIS A 234 -13.59 16.26 9.73
CA HIS A 234 -13.43 17.70 9.84
C HIS A 234 -13.19 18.37 8.47
N THR A 235 -13.53 17.69 7.39
CA THR A 235 -13.37 18.15 6.01
C THR A 235 -14.63 17.88 5.21
N SER A 236 -14.76 18.51 4.04
CA SER A 236 -15.85 18.25 3.07
C SER A 236 -15.67 16.94 2.31
N ILE A 237 -14.65 16.14 2.62
CA ILE A 237 -14.30 14.93 1.89
C ILE A 237 -15.29 13.80 2.23
N PRO A 238 -15.85 13.09 1.23
CA PRO A 238 -16.67 11.92 1.48
C PRO A 238 -15.91 10.85 2.28
N VAL A 239 -16.58 10.25 3.24
CA VAL A 239 -16.03 9.20 4.11
C VAL A 239 -15.39 8.09 3.26
N ASN A 240 -14.25 7.52 3.70
CA ASN A 240 -13.48 6.44 3.07
C ASN A 240 -12.36 6.84 2.09
N VAL A 241 -11.63 7.89 2.38
CA VAL A 241 -10.34 8.15 1.73
C VAL A 241 -9.25 7.29 2.36
N SER A 242 -8.51 6.58 1.53
CA SER A 242 -7.36 5.78 1.93
C SER A 242 -6.05 6.44 1.44
N PRO A 243 -4.88 6.05 2.00
CA PRO A 243 -3.60 6.49 1.48
C PRO A 243 -3.43 6.31 -0.03
N HIS A 244 -3.97 5.22 -0.60
CA HIS A 244 -3.94 5.00 -2.05
C HIS A 244 -4.73 6.03 -2.84
N LYS A 245 -5.85 6.53 -2.29
CA LYS A 245 -6.64 7.57 -2.94
C LYS A 245 -5.93 8.92 -2.95
N LEU A 246 -5.21 9.28 -1.86
CA LEU A 246 -4.37 10.49 -1.85
C LEU A 246 -3.28 10.42 -2.91
N ARG A 247 -2.57 9.30 -3.00
CA ARG A 247 -1.57 9.08 -4.03
C ARG A 247 -2.17 9.11 -5.45
N HIS A 248 -3.40 8.62 -5.62
CA HIS A 248 -4.11 8.70 -6.90
C HIS A 248 -4.46 10.15 -7.23
N SER A 249 -4.96 10.94 -6.27
CA SER A 249 -5.21 12.38 -6.45
C SER A 249 -3.94 13.13 -6.82
N PHE A 250 -2.81 12.87 -6.16
CA PHE A 250 -1.51 13.39 -6.54
C PHE A 250 -1.20 13.13 -8.02
N ALA A 251 -1.31 11.86 -8.46
CA ALA A 251 -1.02 11.50 -9.85
C ALA A 251 -1.95 12.20 -10.85
N THR A 252 -3.24 12.27 -10.53
CA THR A 252 -4.25 12.91 -11.37
C THR A 252 -4.00 14.41 -11.46
N HIS A 253 -3.74 15.10 -10.35
CA HIS A 253 -3.47 16.54 -10.33
C HIS A 253 -2.23 16.91 -11.17
N LEU A 254 -1.16 16.10 -11.10
CA LEU A 254 0.01 16.32 -11.96
C LEU A 254 -0.35 16.16 -13.45
N LEU A 255 -1.13 15.13 -13.81
CA LEU A 255 -1.55 14.93 -15.20
C LEU A 255 -2.48 16.04 -15.70
N ASP A 256 -3.44 16.46 -14.87
CA ASP A 256 -4.37 17.55 -15.18
C ASP A 256 -3.66 18.90 -15.35
N ALA A 257 -2.54 19.10 -14.63
CA ALA A 257 -1.67 20.26 -14.77
C ALA A 257 -0.64 20.13 -15.92
N GLY A 258 -0.74 19.09 -16.76
CA GLY A 258 0.07 18.94 -17.97
C GLY A 258 1.36 18.15 -17.82
N ALA A 259 1.65 17.55 -16.66
CA ALA A 259 2.80 16.67 -16.53
C ALA A 259 2.69 15.45 -17.46
N ASP A 260 3.80 15.07 -18.10
CA ASP A 260 3.79 13.91 -18.98
C ASP A 260 3.61 12.60 -18.19
N LEU A 261 2.87 11.65 -18.77
CA LEU A 261 2.55 10.37 -18.13
C LEU A 261 3.79 9.56 -17.69
N ARG A 262 4.90 9.66 -18.43
CA ARG A 262 6.13 8.93 -18.13
C ARG A 262 6.81 9.50 -16.88
N SER A 263 6.86 10.83 -16.76
CA SER A 263 7.35 11.51 -15.56
C SER A 263 6.52 11.13 -14.31
N VAL A 264 5.19 11.17 -14.43
CA VAL A 264 4.29 10.76 -13.33
C VAL A 264 4.49 9.28 -12.96
N GLN A 265 4.63 8.39 -13.93
CA GLN A 265 4.91 6.97 -13.68
C GLN A 265 6.27 6.77 -13.00
N ALA A 266 7.30 7.53 -13.38
CA ALA A 266 8.62 7.48 -12.76
C ALA A 266 8.58 7.96 -11.31
N LEU A 267 7.93 9.10 -11.03
CA LEU A 267 7.70 9.62 -9.68
C LEU A 267 7.00 8.58 -8.79
N LEU A 268 6.00 7.91 -9.34
CA LEU A 268 5.27 6.87 -8.62
C LEU A 268 6.05 5.55 -8.48
N GLY A 269 7.13 5.34 -9.23
CA GLY A 269 7.91 4.10 -9.19
C GLY A 269 7.11 2.89 -9.67
N HIS A 270 6.43 3.01 -10.81
CA HIS A 270 5.75 1.90 -11.46
C HIS A 270 6.77 0.98 -12.15
N ALA A 271 6.79 -0.30 -11.79
CA ALA A 271 7.78 -1.28 -12.22
C ALA A 271 7.62 -1.77 -13.69
N SER A 272 6.70 -1.23 -14.48
CA SER A 272 6.37 -1.77 -15.81
C SER A 272 7.12 -1.13 -16.98
N LEU A 273 8.02 -0.21 -16.74
CA LEU A 273 8.98 0.20 -17.77
C LEU A 273 10.26 -0.61 -17.54
N SER A 274 10.47 -1.56 -18.42
CA SER A 274 11.65 -2.40 -18.50
C SER A 274 12.91 -1.56 -18.41
N THR A 275 13.90 -2.12 -17.71
CA THR A 275 15.28 -1.66 -17.62
C THR A 275 15.57 -0.66 -16.52
N THR A 276 16.55 -1.01 -15.77
CA THR A 276 17.45 -0.26 -14.92
C THR A 276 17.83 1.09 -15.57
N GLN A 277 16.90 2.05 -15.57
CA GLN A 277 17.33 3.42 -15.80
C GLN A 277 18.06 3.85 -14.53
N ILE A 278 19.39 3.88 -14.63
CA ILE A 278 20.25 4.58 -13.69
C ILE A 278 19.69 5.99 -13.65
N TYR A 279 19.19 6.42 -12.47
CA TYR A 279 18.76 7.80 -12.26
C TYR A 279 20.01 8.67 -12.35
N THR A 280 20.26 9.21 -13.54
CA THR A 280 21.30 10.21 -13.76
C THR A 280 20.82 11.56 -13.23
N HIS A 281 21.73 12.46 -12.90
CA HIS A 281 21.39 13.84 -12.50
C HIS A 281 20.41 14.52 -13.48
N VAL A 282 20.59 14.31 -14.77
CA VAL A 282 19.70 14.84 -15.83
C VAL A 282 18.26 14.32 -15.71
N THR A 283 18.09 13.07 -15.29
CA THR A 283 16.75 12.48 -15.09
C THR A 283 16.07 13.07 -13.84
N ILE A 284 16.83 13.33 -12.78
CA ILE A 284 16.31 13.91 -11.53
C ILE A 284 15.87 15.36 -11.76
N GLU A 285 16.70 16.18 -12.42
CA GLU A 285 16.36 17.56 -12.77
C GLU A 285 15.11 17.63 -13.65
N ARG A 286 14.98 16.74 -14.63
CA ARG A 286 13.79 16.67 -15.48
C ARG A 286 12.54 16.32 -14.68
N LEU A 287 12.64 15.38 -13.74
CA LEU A 287 11.53 14.99 -12.87
C LEU A 287 11.17 16.14 -11.93
N LYS A 288 12.15 16.87 -11.40
CA LYS A 288 11.92 18.04 -10.56
C LYS A 288 11.21 19.14 -11.34
N ARG A 289 11.68 19.49 -12.54
CA ARG A 289 10.99 20.47 -13.40
C ARG A 289 9.54 20.07 -13.67
N ALA A 290 9.28 18.82 -14.08
CA ALA A 290 7.93 18.35 -14.33
C ALA A 290 7.06 18.38 -13.06
N TYR A 291 7.67 18.25 -11.88
CA TYR A 291 7.00 18.37 -10.61
C TYR A 291 6.73 19.85 -10.28
N ASP A 292 7.73 20.72 -10.39
CA ASP A 292 7.64 22.15 -10.07
C ASP A 292 6.62 22.87 -10.97
N ASP A 293 6.58 22.49 -12.26
CA ASP A 293 5.65 23.06 -13.23
C ASP A 293 4.18 22.62 -13.02
N ALA A 294 3.95 21.43 -12.44
CA ALA A 294 2.63 20.81 -12.43
C ALA A 294 2.05 20.55 -11.03
N HIS A 295 2.87 20.53 -9.98
CA HIS A 295 2.35 20.19 -8.67
C HIS A 295 1.79 21.40 -7.93
N PRO A 296 0.52 21.36 -7.41
CA PRO A 296 -0.10 22.51 -6.75
C PRO A 296 0.63 23.01 -5.49
N ARG A 297 1.56 22.21 -4.97
CA ARG A 297 2.36 22.50 -3.76
C ARG A 297 3.85 22.21 -4.01
N ALA A 298 4.35 22.53 -5.21
CA ALA A 298 5.77 22.50 -5.49
C ALA A 298 6.52 23.52 -4.65
#